data_66e5c6b3dfb49aaee864d6eaeb91fea2
#
_entry.id   66e5c6b3dfb49aaee864d6eaeb91fea2
#
_cell.length_a   1.000
_cell.length_b   1.000
_cell.length_c   1.000
_cell.angle_alpha   90.00
_cell.angle_beta   90.00
_cell.angle_gamma   90.00
#
_symmetry.space_group_name_H-M   'P 1'
#
loop_
_entity.id
_entity.type
_entity.pdbx_description
1 polymer ?
#
loop_
_entity_poly.entity_id
_entity_poly.type
_entity_poly.pdbx_seq_one_letter_code
_entity_poly.pdbx_strand_id
1 'polypeptide(L)'
;MFRKQSRPGHSPVSLYLDTESEQTPAILSNTLTDVLSTVPETSEIVIVCIGTDRSTGDSLGPLTGTLLAKNKLDNFKIYGTLASPVHAVNLEEVLADIELRYTSPYIIAVDACLGRVKNVGSLHFEDGPVYPGAAMKKNLPPVGQVHITGIVNVGGMMEFFVLQNTRLHVVMQMAESLSESFVLADRRLQGKKLIKKAYQDRPVPIGGKTVKHEA
;
A
#
# COMPACT_ATOMS: atom_id res chain seq x y z
N MET A 1 15.28 -5.43 -10.11
CA MET A 1 14.45 -6.61 -10.53
C MET A 1 13.69 -7.11 -9.31
N PHE A 2 12.45 -6.68 -9.15
CA PHE A 2 11.61 -7.10 -8.01
C PHE A 2 11.31 -8.60 -8.14
N ARG A 3 12.03 -9.42 -7.37
CA ARG A 3 11.74 -10.86 -7.27
C ARG A 3 10.53 -11.04 -6.35
N LYS A 4 9.63 -11.93 -6.70
CA LYS A 4 8.59 -12.47 -5.82
C LYS A 4 9.29 -13.10 -4.59
N GLN A 5 9.58 -12.30 -3.59
CA GLN A 5 10.09 -12.79 -2.30
C GLN A 5 8.87 -13.17 -1.47
N SER A 6 8.53 -14.46 -1.51
CA SER A 6 7.60 -15.02 -0.52
C SER A 6 8.20 -14.76 0.87
N ARG A 7 7.43 -14.13 1.74
CA ARG A 7 7.80 -13.94 3.14
C ARG A 7 8.04 -15.31 3.77
N PRO A 8 9.21 -15.59 4.35
CA PRO A 8 9.48 -16.89 4.96
C PRO A 8 8.43 -17.20 6.04
N GLY A 9 7.72 -18.31 5.89
CA GLY A 9 6.75 -18.79 6.89
C GLY A 9 5.34 -18.20 6.82
N HIS A 10 5.00 -17.37 5.81
CA HIS A 10 3.64 -16.85 5.63
C HIS A 10 3.05 -17.33 4.31
N SER A 11 1.78 -17.76 4.35
CA SER A 11 1.01 -17.99 3.13
C SER A 11 0.79 -16.66 2.41
N PRO A 12 0.83 -16.63 1.05
CA PRO A 12 0.53 -15.42 0.28
C PRO A 12 -0.85 -14.88 0.66
N VAL A 13 -0.93 -13.59 0.91
CA VAL A 13 -2.20 -12.92 1.21
C VAL A 13 -2.81 -12.46 -0.11
N SER A 14 -4.07 -12.81 -0.34
CA SER A 14 -4.90 -12.28 -1.43
C SER A 14 -6.29 -12.01 -0.85
N LEU A 15 -6.73 -10.75 -0.90
CA LEU A 15 -7.93 -10.29 -0.22
C LEU A 15 -8.73 -9.32 -1.08
N TYR A 16 -10.00 -9.64 -1.32
CA TYR A 16 -10.96 -8.73 -1.96
C TYR A 16 -11.80 -8.04 -0.89
N LEU A 17 -11.96 -6.72 -1.03
CA LEU A 17 -12.67 -5.86 -0.09
C LEU A 17 -13.63 -4.94 -0.86
N ASP A 18 -14.89 -4.96 -0.48
CA ASP A 18 -15.92 -4.09 -1.02
C ASP A 18 -15.79 -2.68 -0.40
N THR A 19 -15.64 -1.63 -1.21
CA THR A 19 -15.49 -0.27 -0.70
C THR A 19 -16.80 0.35 -0.19
N GLU A 20 -17.95 -0.27 -0.43
CA GLU A 20 -19.22 0.13 0.18
C GLU A 20 -19.32 -0.33 1.64
N SER A 21 -18.49 -1.30 2.05
CA SER A 21 -18.45 -1.77 3.44
C SER A 21 -17.66 -0.82 4.33
N GLU A 22 -18.30 -0.31 5.38
CA GLU A 22 -17.65 0.52 6.42
C GLU A 22 -16.49 -0.20 7.13
N GLN A 23 -16.43 -1.53 7.05
CA GLN A 23 -15.36 -2.33 7.67
C GLN A 23 -14.09 -2.40 6.82
N THR A 24 -14.16 -2.07 5.54
CA THR A 24 -13.04 -2.21 4.60
C THR A 24 -11.79 -1.46 5.07
N PRO A 25 -11.84 -0.20 5.51
CA PRO A 25 -10.65 0.48 6.00
C PRO A 25 -10.01 -0.21 7.20
N ALA A 26 -10.80 -0.72 8.13
CA ALA A 26 -10.30 -1.42 9.31
C ALA A 26 -9.64 -2.76 8.94
N ILE A 27 -10.25 -3.55 8.04
CA ILE A 27 -9.72 -4.84 7.59
C ILE A 27 -8.42 -4.63 6.82
N LEU A 28 -8.40 -3.72 5.84
CA LEU A 28 -7.21 -3.45 5.03
C LEU A 28 -6.07 -2.89 5.90
N SER A 29 -6.35 -2.00 6.86
CA SER A 29 -5.34 -1.48 7.76
C SER A 29 -4.73 -2.56 8.67
N ASN A 30 -5.51 -3.56 9.11
CA ASN A 30 -4.99 -4.72 9.85
C ASN A 30 -4.03 -5.51 8.96
N THR A 31 -4.48 -5.87 7.74
CA THR A 31 -3.66 -6.60 6.76
C THR A 31 -2.35 -5.88 6.47
N LEU A 32 -2.40 -4.57 6.20
CA LEU A 32 -1.21 -3.74 6.01
C LEU A 32 -0.30 -3.76 7.24
N THR A 33 -0.86 -3.58 8.44
CA THR A 33 -0.08 -3.57 9.69
C THR A 33 0.61 -4.91 9.94
N ASP A 34 -0.05 -6.02 9.64
CA ASP A 34 0.52 -7.37 9.83
C ASP A 34 1.65 -7.62 8.81
N VAL A 35 1.43 -7.28 7.54
CA VAL A 35 2.45 -7.35 6.49
C VAL A 35 3.67 -6.49 6.86
N LEU A 36 3.45 -5.24 7.22
CA LEU A 36 4.50 -4.27 7.49
C LEU A 36 5.23 -4.53 8.81
N SER A 37 4.62 -5.27 9.74
CA SER A 37 5.30 -5.71 10.98
C SER A 37 6.44 -6.70 10.72
N THR A 38 6.51 -7.30 9.53
CA THR A 38 7.58 -8.21 9.12
C THR A 38 8.72 -7.49 8.38
N VAL A 39 8.52 -6.22 8.02
CA VAL A 39 9.50 -5.39 7.31
C VAL A 39 10.55 -4.89 8.31
N PRO A 40 11.85 -4.94 7.98
CA PRO A 40 12.89 -4.40 8.85
C PRO A 40 12.66 -2.92 9.17
N GLU A 41 12.89 -2.52 10.42
CA GLU A 41 12.71 -1.11 10.85
C GLU A 41 13.65 -0.13 10.12
N THR A 42 14.71 -0.64 9.50
CA THR A 42 15.66 0.13 8.69
C THR A 42 15.16 0.39 7.28
N SER A 43 14.09 -0.26 6.84
CA SER A 43 13.51 -0.08 5.51
C SER A 43 12.47 1.05 5.54
N GLU A 44 12.59 1.98 4.60
CA GLU A 44 11.53 2.98 4.38
C GLU A 44 10.36 2.32 3.64
N ILE A 45 9.14 2.60 4.10
CA ILE A 45 7.93 2.12 3.45
C ILE A 45 7.46 3.19 2.48
N VAL A 46 7.39 2.83 1.19
CA VAL A 46 7.05 3.75 0.11
C VAL A 46 5.74 3.31 -0.54
N ILE A 47 4.76 4.21 -0.60
CA ILE A 47 3.51 4.01 -1.35
C ILE A 47 3.69 4.65 -2.73
N VAL A 48 3.59 3.83 -3.77
CA VAL A 48 3.62 4.28 -5.17
C VAL A 48 2.22 4.21 -5.74
N CYS A 49 1.56 5.37 -5.83
CA CYS A 49 0.22 5.54 -6.37
C CYS A 49 0.31 5.75 -7.88
N ILE A 50 0.02 4.70 -8.65
CA ILE A 50 0.19 4.68 -10.12
C ILE A 50 -1.09 5.16 -10.79
N GLY A 51 -0.97 5.99 -11.82
CA GLY A 51 -2.09 6.43 -12.63
C GLY A 51 -1.94 7.85 -13.15
N THR A 52 -3.02 8.39 -13.72
CA THR A 52 -3.08 9.74 -14.30
C THR A 52 -4.45 10.38 -14.09
N ASP A 53 -4.48 11.70 -13.94
CA ASP A 53 -5.70 12.50 -13.85
C ASP A 53 -6.39 12.73 -15.20
N ARG A 54 -5.76 12.32 -16.31
CA ARG A 54 -6.30 12.45 -17.69
C ARG A 54 -7.35 11.41 -18.03
N SER A 55 -7.56 10.42 -17.16
CA SER A 55 -8.52 9.34 -17.32
C SER A 55 -9.14 9.06 -15.96
N THR A 56 -10.47 9.10 -15.86
CA THR A 56 -11.16 8.98 -14.57
C THR A 56 -10.85 7.67 -13.87
N GLY A 57 -10.86 6.54 -14.58
CA GLY A 57 -10.52 5.25 -13.98
C GLY A 57 -9.09 5.20 -13.47
N ASP A 58 -8.14 5.72 -14.26
CA ASP A 58 -6.72 5.74 -13.90
C ASP A 58 -6.37 6.77 -12.80
N SER A 59 -7.32 7.61 -12.40
CA SER A 59 -7.06 8.62 -11.36
C SER A 59 -7.07 8.05 -9.94
N LEU A 60 -7.38 6.77 -9.73
CA LEU A 60 -7.42 6.15 -8.41
C LEU A 60 -6.12 6.36 -7.63
N GLY A 61 -4.98 6.01 -8.23
CA GLY A 61 -3.66 6.21 -7.62
C GLY A 61 -3.40 7.67 -7.24
N PRO A 62 -3.40 8.60 -8.20
CA PRO A 62 -3.20 10.03 -7.93
C PRO A 62 -4.16 10.64 -6.91
N LEU A 63 -5.43 10.26 -6.89
CA LEU A 63 -6.40 10.68 -5.87
C LEU A 63 -6.03 10.15 -4.49
N THR A 64 -5.73 8.85 -4.38
CA THR A 64 -5.27 8.23 -3.13
C THR A 64 -4.02 8.93 -2.61
N GLY A 65 -2.99 9.10 -3.44
CA GLY A 65 -1.75 9.78 -3.06
C GLY A 65 -1.99 11.23 -2.61
N THR A 66 -2.92 11.95 -3.25
CA THR A 66 -3.30 13.32 -2.87
C THR A 66 -4.01 13.35 -1.51
N LEU A 67 -4.90 12.41 -1.25
CA LEU A 67 -5.58 12.30 0.04
C LEU A 67 -4.58 11.94 1.14
N LEU A 68 -3.65 11.02 0.88
CA LEU A 68 -2.60 10.63 1.82
C LEU A 68 -1.65 11.79 2.13
N ALA A 69 -1.25 12.57 1.13
CA ALA A 69 -0.34 13.71 1.29
C ALA A 69 -0.92 14.84 2.17
N LYS A 70 -2.25 14.92 2.34
CA LYS A 70 -2.90 15.84 3.28
C LYS A 70 -2.78 15.40 4.73
N ASN A 71 -2.43 14.14 4.98
CA ASN A 71 -2.25 13.57 6.30
C ASN A 71 -0.75 13.56 6.66
N LYS A 72 -0.44 13.79 7.93
CA LYS A 72 0.93 13.61 8.44
C LYS A 72 1.12 12.12 8.77
N LEU A 73 1.70 11.38 7.81
CA LEU A 73 2.02 9.97 7.99
C LEU A 73 3.50 9.83 8.37
N ASP A 74 3.78 9.15 9.48
CA ASP A 74 5.15 9.02 10.01
C ASP A 74 5.89 7.82 9.40
N ASN A 75 5.13 6.77 8.99
CA ASN A 75 5.72 5.53 8.52
C ASN A 75 5.75 5.39 7.00
N PHE A 76 5.13 6.31 6.24
CA PHE A 76 4.97 6.17 4.80
C PHE A 76 5.57 7.36 4.02
N LYS A 77 6.28 7.06 2.93
CA LYS A 77 6.65 8.03 1.90
C LYS A 77 5.71 7.86 0.71
N ILE A 78 5.21 8.96 0.15
CA ILE A 78 4.14 8.92 -0.85
C ILE A 78 4.68 9.45 -2.18
N TYR A 79 4.51 8.66 -3.24
CA TYR A 79 4.76 9.01 -4.62
C TYR A 79 3.49 8.85 -5.45
N GLY A 80 3.23 9.77 -6.36
CA GLY A 80 2.05 9.74 -7.21
C GLY A 80 0.85 10.47 -6.59
N THR A 81 0.80 11.79 -6.78
CA THR A 81 -0.33 12.64 -6.43
C THR A 81 -0.93 13.25 -7.69
N LEU A 82 -2.08 13.95 -7.60
CA LEU A 82 -2.63 14.72 -8.73
C LEU A 82 -1.67 15.79 -9.24
N ALA A 83 -0.90 16.42 -8.32
CA ALA A 83 0.08 17.46 -8.68
C ALA A 83 1.36 16.87 -9.29
N SER A 84 1.72 15.64 -8.94
CA SER A 84 2.91 14.93 -9.44
C SER A 84 2.56 13.44 -9.62
N PRO A 85 1.86 13.09 -10.70
CA PRO A 85 1.41 11.71 -10.92
C PRO A 85 2.56 10.81 -11.35
N VAL A 86 2.47 9.54 -10.94
CA VAL A 86 3.35 8.46 -11.39
C VAL A 86 2.59 7.61 -12.40
N HIS A 87 3.03 7.64 -13.64
CA HIS A 87 2.33 7.02 -14.76
C HIS A 87 3.29 6.30 -15.71
N ALA A 88 2.78 5.63 -16.71
CA ALA A 88 3.53 4.80 -17.64
C ALA A 88 4.74 5.48 -18.34
N VAL A 89 4.82 6.81 -18.36
CA VAL A 89 5.92 7.53 -19.02
C VAL A 89 7.09 7.81 -18.06
N ASN A 90 6.80 8.06 -16.77
CA ASN A 90 7.82 8.41 -15.78
C ASN A 90 8.05 7.34 -14.69
N LEU A 91 7.36 6.21 -14.78
CA LEU A 91 7.41 5.17 -13.74
C LEU A 91 8.85 4.66 -13.48
N GLU A 92 9.61 4.38 -14.54
CA GLU A 92 10.99 3.89 -14.42
C GLU A 92 11.91 4.90 -13.73
N GLU A 93 11.77 6.19 -14.09
CA GLU A 93 12.53 7.29 -13.49
C GLU A 93 12.19 7.42 -11.99
N VAL A 94 10.89 7.36 -11.65
CA VAL A 94 10.44 7.45 -10.25
C VAL A 94 10.93 6.27 -9.42
N LEU A 95 10.89 5.05 -9.95
CA LEU A 95 11.42 3.87 -9.26
C LEU A 95 12.93 3.97 -9.02
N ALA A 96 13.69 4.47 -10.02
CA ALA A 96 15.12 4.70 -9.87
C ALA A 96 15.42 5.78 -8.81
N ASP A 97 14.63 6.87 -8.76
CA ASP A 97 14.74 7.89 -7.72
C ASP A 97 14.47 7.32 -6.31
N ILE A 98 13.45 6.46 -6.17
CA ILE A 98 13.15 5.79 -4.91
C ILE A 98 14.31 4.89 -4.47
N GLU A 99 14.87 4.08 -5.36
CA GLU A 99 16.01 3.20 -5.07
C GLU A 99 17.28 3.98 -4.71
N LEU A 100 17.47 5.16 -5.28
CA LEU A 100 18.59 6.04 -4.98
C LEU A 100 18.44 6.72 -3.61
N ARG A 101 17.22 7.12 -3.23
CA ARG A 101 16.94 7.87 -1.99
C ARG A 101 16.87 7.00 -0.75
N TYR A 102 16.38 5.77 -0.89
CA TYR A 102 16.08 4.91 0.25
C TYR A 102 16.85 3.59 0.15
N THR A 103 17.48 3.21 1.25
CA THR A 103 18.17 1.91 1.33
C THR A 103 17.15 0.79 1.52
N SER A 104 17.05 -0.11 0.52
CA SER A 104 16.10 -1.25 0.54
C SER A 104 14.65 -0.85 0.84
N PRO A 105 14.03 0.04 0.04
CA PRO A 105 12.67 0.48 0.27
C PRO A 105 11.68 -0.67 0.14
N TYR A 106 10.69 -0.70 1.04
CA TYR A 106 9.54 -1.59 0.92
C TYR A 106 8.42 -0.86 0.19
N ILE A 107 8.14 -1.26 -1.05
CA ILE A 107 7.18 -0.57 -1.91
C ILE A 107 5.82 -1.25 -1.87
N ILE A 108 4.78 -0.45 -1.62
CA ILE A 108 3.37 -0.80 -1.77
C ILE A 108 2.86 -0.07 -3.00
N ALA A 109 2.47 -0.80 -4.04
CA ALA A 109 1.89 -0.19 -5.22
C ALA A 109 0.36 -0.05 -5.08
N VAL A 110 -0.17 1.08 -5.53
CA VAL A 110 -1.62 1.32 -5.67
C VAL A 110 -1.90 1.63 -7.13
N ASP A 111 -2.80 0.86 -7.75
CA ASP A 111 -3.12 1.01 -9.18
C ASP A 111 -4.61 0.77 -9.44
N ALA A 112 -5.12 1.27 -10.54
CA ALA A 112 -6.47 0.96 -11.04
C ALA A 112 -6.43 -0.21 -12.00
N CYS A 113 -7.44 -1.06 -11.95
CA CYS A 113 -7.61 -2.10 -12.96
C CYS A 113 -9.07 -2.24 -13.40
N LEU A 114 -9.25 -2.89 -14.52
CA LEU A 114 -10.54 -3.36 -15.01
C LEU A 114 -10.75 -4.81 -14.59
N GLY A 115 -11.98 -5.20 -14.33
CA GLY A 115 -12.27 -6.55 -13.86
C GLY A 115 -13.64 -7.08 -14.28
N ARG A 116 -14.14 -8.08 -13.55
CA ARG A 116 -15.49 -8.59 -13.77
C ARG A 116 -16.54 -7.67 -13.15
N VAL A 117 -17.73 -7.58 -13.76
CA VAL A 117 -18.86 -6.74 -13.28
C VAL A 117 -19.08 -6.86 -11.77
N LYS A 118 -19.11 -8.09 -11.26
CA LYS A 118 -19.37 -8.35 -9.83
C LYS A 118 -18.31 -7.82 -8.85
N ASN A 119 -17.15 -7.44 -9.37
CA ASN A 119 -16.02 -6.96 -8.56
C ASN A 119 -15.79 -5.45 -8.73
N VAL A 120 -16.56 -4.78 -9.58
CA VAL A 120 -16.46 -3.31 -9.71
C VAL A 120 -16.82 -2.66 -8.38
N GLY A 121 -15.97 -1.74 -7.91
CA GLY A 121 -16.11 -1.14 -6.58
C GLY A 121 -15.29 -1.86 -5.48
N SER A 122 -14.56 -2.92 -5.83
CA SER A 122 -13.74 -3.65 -4.85
C SER A 122 -12.26 -3.28 -4.94
N LEU A 123 -11.58 -3.31 -3.78
CA LEU A 123 -10.13 -3.31 -3.67
C LEU A 123 -9.63 -4.75 -3.62
N HIS A 124 -8.50 -5.02 -4.26
CA HIS A 124 -7.81 -6.30 -4.18
C HIS A 124 -6.39 -6.09 -3.67
N PHE A 125 -6.10 -6.57 -2.45
CA PHE A 125 -4.76 -6.63 -1.88
C PHE A 125 -4.11 -7.96 -2.25
N GLU A 126 -2.85 -7.92 -2.72
CA GLU A 126 -2.11 -9.13 -3.08
C GLU A 126 -0.62 -9.00 -2.80
N ASP A 127 -0.02 -10.11 -2.34
CA ASP A 127 1.44 -10.26 -2.22
C ASP A 127 2.10 -10.35 -3.60
N GLY A 128 3.14 -9.58 -3.81
CA GLY A 128 3.88 -9.50 -5.06
C GLY A 128 3.66 -8.18 -5.80
N PRO A 129 4.36 -7.98 -6.91
CA PRO A 129 4.29 -6.75 -7.68
C PRO A 129 3.02 -6.66 -8.52
N VAL A 130 2.55 -5.43 -8.74
CA VAL A 130 1.61 -5.15 -9.83
C VAL A 130 2.39 -4.98 -11.14
N TYR A 131 1.73 -5.27 -12.26
CA TYR A 131 2.22 -5.05 -13.62
C TYR A 131 1.40 -3.94 -14.26
N PRO A 132 1.80 -2.65 -14.13
CA PRO A 132 1.02 -1.53 -14.63
C PRO A 132 0.91 -1.54 -16.16
N GLY A 133 -0.13 -0.90 -16.69
CA GLY A 133 -0.27 -0.70 -18.12
C GLY A 133 -0.70 -1.93 -18.93
N ALA A 134 -1.19 -2.98 -18.27
CA ALA A 134 -1.72 -4.16 -18.95
C ALA A 134 -2.81 -3.81 -19.99
N ALA A 135 -3.67 -2.83 -19.66
CA ALA A 135 -4.70 -2.29 -20.56
C ALA A 135 -4.13 -1.57 -21.79
N MET A 136 -2.88 -1.10 -21.72
CA MET A 136 -2.21 -0.35 -22.80
C MET A 136 -1.14 -1.16 -23.55
N LYS A 137 -0.99 -2.45 -23.26
CA LYS A 137 0.02 -3.35 -23.85
C LYS A 137 1.46 -2.81 -23.75
N LYS A 138 1.77 -2.05 -22.71
CA LYS A 138 3.12 -1.54 -22.44
C LYS A 138 3.86 -2.50 -21.50
N ASN A 139 5.09 -2.85 -21.85
CA ASN A 139 6.00 -3.58 -20.96
C ASN A 139 6.60 -2.59 -19.96
N LEU A 140 5.91 -2.38 -18.85
CA LEU A 140 6.40 -1.58 -17.73
C LEU A 140 7.03 -2.49 -16.67
N PRO A 141 7.99 -1.98 -15.89
CA PRO A 141 8.57 -2.75 -14.80
C PRO A 141 7.50 -3.12 -13.77
N PRO A 142 7.62 -4.30 -13.13
CA PRO A 142 6.76 -4.68 -12.01
C PRO A 142 7.03 -3.76 -10.82
N VAL A 143 5.98 -3.40 -10.05
CA VAL A 143 6.08 -2.45 -8.94
C VAL A 143 5.60 -3.05 -7.64
N GLY A 144 6.42 -2.95 -6.60
CA GLY A 144 6.08 -3.26 -5.23
C GLY A 144 6.39 -4.69 -4.79
N GLN A 145 6.50 -4.87 -3.47
CA GLN A 145 6.53 -6.17 -2.81
C GLN A 145 5.12 -6.67 -2.52
N VAL A 146 4.19 -5.73 -2.36
CA VAL A 146 2.73 -5.95 -2.29
C VAL A 146 2.04 -4.88 -3.12
N HIS A 147 0.83 -5.15 -3.54
CA HIS A 147 0.03 -4.16 -4.26
C HIS A 147 -1.43 -4.18 -3.85
N ILE A 148 -2.09 -3.07 -4.09
CA ILE A 148 -3.53 -2.92 -3.97
C ILE A 148 -4.06 -2.40 -5.29
N THR A 149 -4.92 -3.17 -5.94
CA THR A 149 -5.62 -2.71 -7.15
C THR A 149 -7.07 -2.40 -6.85
N GLY A 150 -7.54 -1.28 -7.40
CA GLY A 150 -8.96 -0.95 -7.38
C GLY A 150 -9.64 -1.35 -8.69
N ILE A 151 -10.68 -2.16 -8.62
CA ILE A 151 -11.44 -2.59 -9.80
C ILE A 151 -12.48 -1.51 -10.12
N VAL A 152 -12.07 -0.56 -10.95
CA VAL A 152 -12.82 0.68 -11.19
C VAL A 152 -13.95 0.53 -12.21
N ASN A 153 -13.85 -0.45 -13.13
CA ASN A 153 -14.84 -0.72 -14.16
C ASN A 153 -14.65 -2.12 -14.76
N VAL A 154 -15.49 -2.48 -15.74
CA VAL A 154 -15.50 -3.79 -16.40
C VAL A 154 -14.41 -3.86 -17.46
N GLY A 155 -13.62 -4.95 -17.45
CA GLY A 155 -12.62 -5.26 -18.47
C GLY A 155 -13.21 -6.02 -19.66
N GLY A 156 -12.48 -6.01 -20.79
CA GLY A 156 -12.82 -6.79 -21.97
C GLY A 156 -12.49 -6.08 -23.28
N MET A 157 -13.37 -5.26 -23.80
CA MET A 157 -13.16 -4.53 -25.04
C MET A 157 -13.00 -3.03 -24.78
N MET A 158 -12.18 -2.36 -25.61
CA MET A 158 -11.98 -0.90 -25.59
C MET A 158 -11.60 -0.35 -24.20
N GLU A 159 -10.71 -1.01 -23.48
CA GLU A 159 -10.35 -0.74 -22.08
C GLU A 159 -9.96 0.71 -21.83
N PHE A 160 -9.28 1.35 -22.78
CA PHE A 160 -8.94 2.77 -22.70
C PHE A 160 -10.21 3.66 -22.62
N PHE A 161 -11.23 3.40 -23.42
CA PHE A 161 -12.50 4.15 -23.36
C PHE A 161 -13.27 3.86 -22.09
N VAL A 162 -13.21 2.61 -21.60
CA VAL A 162 -13.86 2.22 -20.34
C VAL A 162 -13.25 2.97 -19.19
N LEU A 163 -11.92 3.07 -19.10
CA LEU A 163 -11.23 3.84 -18.06
C LEU A 163 -11.59 5.33 -18.13
N GLN A 164 -11.60 5.93 -19.32
CA GLN A 164 -11.99 7.33 -19.48
C GLN A 164 -13.44 7.61 -19.05
N ASN A 165 -14.35 6.66 -19.27
CA ASN A 165 -15.78 6.79 -18.98
C ASN A 165 -16.18 6.13 -17.65
N THR A 166 -15.24 5.90 -16.77
CA THR A 166 -15.50 5.39 -15.42
C THR A 166 -16.16 6.46 -14.55
N ARG A 167 -17.09 6.06 -13.68
CA ARG A 167 -17.75 6.98 -12.75
C ARG A 167 -16.78 7.48 -11.69
N LEU A 168 -16.56 8.79 -11.63
CA LEU A 168 -15.67 9.41 -10.65
C LEU A 168 -16.06 9.08 -9.21
N HIS A 169 -17.36 8.97 -8.91
CA HIS A 169 -17.85 8.61 -7.57
C HIS A 169 -17.26 7.27 -7.08
N VAL A 170 -17.22 6.23 -7.95
CA VAL A 170 -16.64 4.94 -7.61
C VAL A 170 -15.15 5.07 -7.30
N VAL A 171 -14.41 5.80 -8.13
CA VAL A 171 -12.98 6.03 -7.94
C VAL A 171 -12.68 6.80 -6.65
N MET A 172 -13.53 7.82 -6.34
CA MET A 172 -13.40 8.60 -5.11
C MET A 172 -13.66 7.74 -3.86
N GLN A 173 -14.73 6.95 -3.83
CA GLN A 173 -15.01 6.04 -2.72
C GLN A 173 -13.82 5.09 -2.46
N MET A 174 -13.25 4.52 -3.52
CA MET A 174 -12.06 3.67 -3.40
C MET A 174 -10.86 4.44 -2.86
N ALA A 175 -10.59 5.65 -3.37
CA ALA A 175 -9.47 6.47 -2.94
C ALA A 175 -9.61 6.90 -1.46
N GLU A 176 -10.81 7.23 -1.03
CA GLU A 176 -11.13 7.57 0.36
C GLU A 176 -10.93 6.36 1.29
N SER A 177 -11.47 5.19 0.90
CA SER A 177 -11.31 3.94 1.66
C SER A 177 -9.84 3.52 1.77
N LEU A 178 -9.05 3.66 0.68
CA LEU A 178 -7.60 3.42 0.69
C LEU A 178 -6.88 4.40 1.61
N SER A 179 -7.18 5.69 1.49
CA SER A 179 -6.56 6.72 2.33
C SER A 179 -6.82 6.47 3.82
N GLU A 180 -8.06 6.18 4.19
CA GLU A 180 -8.41 5.84 5.57
C GLU A 180 -7.68 4.58 6.05
N SER A 181 -7.59 3.54 5.22
CA SER A 181 -6.87 2.31 5.53
C SER A 181 -5.40 2.56 5.86
N PHE A 182 -4.72 3.37 5.07
CA PHE A 182 -3.31 3.72 5.30
C PHE A 182 -3.14 4.60 6.54
N VAL A 183 -4.02 5.57 6.77
CA VAL A 183 -3.99 6.41 7.99
C VAL A 183 -4.18 5.55 9.24
N LEU A 184 -5.10 4.60 9.22
CA LEU A 184 -5.29 3.66 10.33
C LEU A 184 -4.07 2.76 10.52
N ALA A 185 -3.47 2.26 9.44
CA ALA A 185 -2.25 1.45 9.49
C ALA A 185 -1.08 2.24 10.07
N ASP A 186 -0.89 3.50 9.67
CA ASP A 186 0.15 4.39 10.20
C ASP A 186 0.05 4.54 11.72
N ARG A 187 -1.14 4.84 12.22
CA ARG A 187 -1.40 4.96 13.67
C ARG A 187 -1.11 3.67 14.43
N ARG A 188 -1.45 2.52 13.86
CA ARG A 188 -1.19 1.20 14.47
C ARG A 188 0.30 0.87 14.51
N LEU A 189 1.04 1.20 13.45
CA LEU A 189 2.49 1.03 13.41
C LEU A 189 3.19 1.92 14.44
N GLN A 190 2.74 3.17 14.59
CA GLN A 190 3.24 4.07 15.65
C GLN A 190 3.00 3.49 17.04
N GLY A 191 1.77 2.99 17.31
CA GLY A 191 1.43 2.34 18.57
C GLY A 191 2.33 1.14 18.89
N LYS A 192 2.58 0.26 17.89
CA LYS A 192 3.49 -0.89 18.05
C LYS A 192 4.93 -0.43 18.38
N LYS A 193 5.45 0.60 17.71
CA LYS A 193 6.80 1.17 17.98
C LYS A 193 6.91 1.73 19.41
N LEU A 194 5.90 2.47 19.87
CA LEU A 194 5.87 3.04 21.23
C LEU A 194 5.85 1.94 22.30
N ILE A 195 5.04 0.91 22.13
CA ILE A 195 4.97 -0.24 23.04
C ILE A 195 6.33 -0.94 23.09
N LYS A 196 6.94 -1.24 21.94
CA LYS A 196 8.25 -1.90 21.86
C LYS A 196 9.32 -1.08 22.59
N LYS A 197 9.37 0.24 22.38
CA LYS A 197 10.29 1.13 23.07
C LYS A 197 10.08 1.11 24.58
N ALA A 198 8.85 1.19 25.04
CA ALA A 198 8.52 1.14 26.47
C ALA A 198 8.93 -0.19 27.15
N TYR A 199 8.94 -1.30 26.40
CA TYR A 199 9.45 -2.58 26.91
C TYR A 199 10.98 -2.62 26.95
N GLN A 200 11.67 -2.03 25.99
CA GLN A 200 13.14 -1.98 25.94
C GLN A 200 13.71 -1.06 27.04
N ASP A 201 13.02 0.02 27.37
CA ASP A 201 13.44 1.02 28.39
C ASP A 201 13.11 0.57 29.82
N ARG A 202 12.52 -0.62 30.03
CA ARG A 202 12.27 -1.12 31.41
C ARG A 202 13.60 -1.46 32.08
N PRO A 203 13.83 -0.94 33.33
CA PRO A 203 15.02 -1.32 34.09
C PRO A 203 14.99 -2.83 34.35
N VAL A 204 16.12 -3.49 34.07
CA VAL A 204 16.30 -4.91 34.43
C VAL A 204 16.16 -5.02 35.95
N PRO A 205 15.31 -5.90 36.50
CA PRO A 205 15.21 -6.08 37.94
C PRO A 205 16.61 -6.47 38.46
N ILE A 206 17.16 -5.62 39.32
CA ILE A 206 18.43 -5.93 39.99
C ILE A 206 18.16 -7.18 40.82
N GLY A 207 18.82 -8.30 40.44
CA GLY A 207 18.63 -9.63 41.01
C GLY A 207 18.63 -9.59 42.53
N GLY A 208 17.60 -10.18 43.13
CA GLY A 208 17.44 -10.32 44.55
C GLY A 208 18.69 -11.00 45.15
N LYS A 209 19.27 -10.38 46.17
CA LYS A 209 20.32 -10.95 46.98
C LYS A 209 19.85 -12.32 47.49
N THR A 210 20.52 -13.37 47.10
CA THR A 210 20.41 -14.69 47.71
C THR A 210 20.80 -14.55 49.22
N VAL A 211 19.82 -14.57 50.08
CA VAL A 211 20.06 -14.69 51.53
C VAL A 211 20.60 -16.12 51.73
N LYS A 212 21.90 -16.22 52.01
CA LYS A 212 22.46 -17.48 52.55
C LYS A 212 21.99 -17.62 53.97
N HIS A 213 21.13 -18.55 54.27
CA HIS A 213 20.94 -19.07 55.60
C HIS A 213 22.15 -19.97 55.93
N GLU A 214 23.02 -19.47 56.76
CA GLU A 214 23.98 -20.34 57.49
C GLU A 214 23.22 -20.96 58.70
N ALA A 215 23.23 -22.26 58.75
CA ALA A 215 22.85 -23.08 59.92
C ALA A 215 24.11 -23.58 60.60
#